data_df920a098f61989be1c6d164a6b40670
#
_entry.id   df920a098f61989be1c6d164a6b40670
#
_cell.length_a   1.000
_cell.length_b   1.000
_cell.length_c   1.000
_cell.angle_alpha   90.00
_cell.angle_beta   90.00
_cell.angle_gamma   90.00
#
_symmetry.space_group_name_H-M   'P 1'
#
loop_
_entity.id
_entity.type
_entity.pdbx_description
1 polymer ?
#
loop_
_entity_poly.entity_id
_entity_poly.type
_entity_poly.pdbx_seq_one_letter_code
_entity_poly.pdbx_strand_id
1 'polypeptide(L)'
;MTRTRISSHVLALALTLSAVPGAAQQPPAQPQTPRSQMPDLGRPTKSSDTLPLFNFDGYFLGKWTFEWDVPDSALGPAGTITGTTTYTRIDDTFYLATTQATGPAGPITIKETFGYKKDNKAIARQVTDSRGFAFTQVGTVGGDLGGYYNIYLESAPITVGGKSIRLRHTLRLLSPVNFKVETRISEDGGPFTNFGTPWWRKESGSNER
;
A
#
# COMPACT_ATOMS: atom_id res chain seq x y z
N MET A 1 -25.52 -75.53 -48.53
CA MET A 1 -26.87 -75.66 -49.14
C MET A 1 -27.71 -74.51 -48.63
N THR A 2 -28.44 -73.90 -49.57
CA THR A 2 -29.60 -73.03 -49.46
C THR A 2 -29.30 -71.51 -49.30
N ARG A 3 -29.19 -70.83 -50.40
CA ARG A 3 -30.12 -70.02 -51.26
C ARG A 3 -30.93 -68.97 -50.49
N THR A 4 -30.64 -67.71 -50.84
CA THR A 4 -31.44 -66.76 -51.64
C THR A 4 -32.39 -65.90 -50.84
N ARG A 5 -32.37 -64.55 -50.87
CA ARG A 5 -33.09 -63.72 -51.84
C ARG A 5 -32.74 -62.22 -51.65
N ILE A 6 -32.53 -61.58 -52.77
CA ILE A 6 -32.42 -60.19 -53.00
C ILE A 6 -33.84 -59.61 -52.96
N SER A 7 -34.02 -58.48 -52.31
CA SER A 7 -35.20 -57.57 -52.56
C SER A 7 -34.74 -56.16 -52.58
N SER A 8 -34.78 -55.61 -53.76
CA SER A 8 -34.57 -54.17 -54.05
C SER A 8 -35.78 -53.34 -53.57
N HIS A 9 -35.55 -52.36 -52.77
CA HIS A 9 -36.51 -51.27 -52.60
C HIS A 9 -35.81 -49.97 -52.89
N VAL A 10 -36.28 -49.38 -54.00
CA VAL A 10 -36.03 -47.97 -54.36
C VAL A 10 -36.76 -47.10 -53.37
N LEU A 11 -36.06 -46.22 -52.69
CA LEU A 11 -36.71 -45.19 -51.90
C LEU A 11 -36.13 -43.83 -52.29
N ALA A 12 -37.05 -42.99 -52.69
CA ALA A 12 -36.81 -41.65 -53.21
C ALA A 12 -36.13 -40.73 -52.19
N LEU A 13 -35.11 -40.05 -52.66
CA LEU A 13 -34.37 -39.04 -51.91
C LEU A 13 -35.08 -37.71 -52.01
N ALA A 14 -35.78 -37.31 -50.95
CA ALA A 14 -36.29 -35.95 -50.83
C ALA A 14 -35.21 -35.06 -50.19
N LEU A 15 -34.61 -34.16 -50.98
CA LEU A 15 -33.73 -33.10 -50.46
C LEU A 15 -34.53 -32.03 -49.77
N THR A 16 -34.52 -31.99 -48.45
CA THR A 16 -34.93 -30.82 -47.68
C THR A 16 -33.71 -29.95 -47.45
N LEU A 17 -33.63 -28.78 -48.13
CA LEU A 17 -32.69 -27.73 -47.79
C LEU A 17 -33.14 -27.11 -46.46
N SER A 18 -32.44 -27.48 -45.36
CA SER A 18 -32.54 -26.77 -44.11
C SER A 18 -31.57 -25.58 -44.13
N ALA A 19 -32.15 -24.39 -44.20
CA ALA A 19 -31.39 -23.15 -44.02
C ALA A 19 -30.83 -23.12 -42.57
N VAL A 20 -29.52 -23.25 -42.42
CA VAL A 20 -28.82 -23.00 -41.14
C VAL A 20 -28.78 -21.50 -40.92
N PRO A 21 -29.37 -20.96 -39.84
CA PRO A 21 -29.18 -19.58 -39.51
C PRO A 21 -27.70 -19.37 -39.18
N GLY A 22 -27.05 -18.48 -39.93
CA GLY A 22 -25.65 -18.10 -39.69
C GLY A 22 -25.47 -17.61 -38.27
N ALA A 23 -24.77 -18.38 -37.47
CA ALA A 23 -24.27 -17.92 -36.18
C ALA A 23 -23.31 -16.74 -36.44
N ALA A 24 -23.78 -15.53 -36.13
CA ALA A 24 -22.90 -14.36 -36.11
C ALA A 24 -21.73 -14.71 -35.17
N GLN A 25 -20.52 -14.84 -35.72
CA GLN A 25 -19.32 -14.99 -34.93
C GLN A 25 -19.14 -13.75 -34.07
N GLN A 26 -19.34 -13.91 -32.77
CA GLN A 26 -18.95 -12.91 -31.79
C GLN A 26 -17.45 -12.67 -31.95
N PRO A 27 -17.00 -11.40 -32.04
CA PRO A 27 -15.58 -11.10 -32.05
C PRO A 27 -14.91 -11.74 -30.82
N PRO A 28 -13.69 -12.26 -30.93
CA PRO A 28 -12.98 -12.83 -29.78
C PRO A 28 -12.92 -11.76 -28.68
N ALA A 29 -13.34 -12.15 -27.49
CA ALA A 29 -13.27 -11.30 -26.31
C ALA A 29 -11.81 -10.86 -26.14
N GLN A 30 -11.56 -9.55 -26.27
CA GLN A 30 -10.25 -8.98 -25.97
C GLN A 30 -9.87 -9.37 -24.54
N PRO A 31 -8.62 -9.76 -24.28
CA PRO A 31 -8.14 -9.97 -22.92
C PRO A 31 -8.38 -8.67 -22.16
N GLN A 32 -9.32 -8.68 -21.25
CA GLN A 32 -9.53 -7.57 -20.35
C GLN A 32 -8.31 -7.53 -19.45
N THR A 33 -7.42 -6.57 -19.69
CA THR A 33 -6.40 -6.16 -18.71
C THR A 33 -7.12 -6.04 -17.36
N PRO A 34 -6.59 -6.64 -16.27
CA PRO A 34 -7.18 -6.44 -14.97
C PRO A 34 -7.26 -4.94 -14.73
N ARG A 35 -8.44 -4.38 -14.81
CA ARG A 35 -8.67 -3.01 -14.35
C ARG A 35 -8.24 -3.03 -12.90
N SER A 36 -7.19 -2.26 -12.56
CA SER A 36 -6.91 -1.93 -11.18
C SER A 36 -8.26 -1.53 -10.60
N GLN A 37 -8.74 -2.30 -9.63
CA GLN A 37 -10.02 -2.02 -8.99
C GLN A 37 -9.85 -0.72 -8.24
N MET A 38 -10.10 0.39 -8.94
CA MET A 38 -10.33 1.65 -8.25
C MET A 38 -11.58 1.45 -7.39
N PRO A 39 -11.49 1.72 -6.07
CA PRO A 39 -12.67 1.66 -5.23
C PRO A 39 -13.78 2.54 -5.83
N ASP A 40 -15.01 2.04 -5.86
CA ASP A 40 -16.16 2.83 -6.22
C ASP A 40 -16.44 3.84 -5.09
N LEU A 41 -15.84 5.01 -5.20
CA LEU A 41 -15.94 6.08 -4.21
C LEU A 41 -17.36 6.67 -4.08
N GLY A 42 -18.25 6.33 -5.00
CA GLY A 42 -19.64 6.80 -5.00
C GLY A 42 -20.62 5.85 -4.32
N ARG A 43 -20.21 4.63 -3.96
CA ARG A 43 -21.11 3.64 -3.38
C ARG A 43 -21.22 3.77 -1.86
N PRO A 44 -22.44 3.89 -1.31
CA PRO A 44 -22.63 3.81 0.14
C PRO A 44 -22.10 2.47 0.69
N THR A 45 -21.35 2.53 1.80
CA THR A 45 -20.85 1.33 2.47
C THR A 45 -21.99 0.56 3.11
N LYS A 46 -21.94 -0.78 3.00
CA LYS A 46 -22.86 -1.69 3.67
C LYS A 46 -22.16 -2.39 4.82
N SER A 47 -22.88 -2.77 5.85
CA SER A 47 -22.33 -3.49 7.01
C SER A 47 -21.65 -4.83 6.65
N SER A 48 -22.02 -5.42 5.51
CA SER A 48 -21.42 -6.66 4.98
C SER A 48 -20.16 -6.44 4.14
N ASP A 49 -19.79 -5.19 3.84
CA ASP A 49 -18.63 -4.91 3.02
C ASP A 49 -17.34 -5.20 3.80
N THR A 50 -16.46 -5.99 3.19
CA THR A 50 -15.15 -6.32 3.76
C THR A 50 -14.11 -5.33 3.26
N LEU A 51 -13.33 -4.76 4.19
CA LEU A 51 -12.19 -3.90 3.83
C LEU A 51 -11.16 -4.71 3.03
N PRO A 52 -10.68 -4.20 1.88
CA PRO A 52 -9.57 -4.81 1.17
C PRO A 52 -8.35 -4.95 2.09
N LEU A 53 -7.57 -6.01 1.90
CA LEU A 53 -6.28 -6.14 2.58
C LEU A 53 -5.35 -5.04 2.10
N PHE A 54 -4.66 -4.43 3.04
CA PHE A 54 -3.67 -3.40 2.72
C PHE A 54 -2.51 -4.00 1.91
N ASN A 55 -2.23 -3.39 0.76
CA ASN A 55 -1.13 -3.76 -0.12
C ASN A 55 0.06 -2.83 0.14
N PHE A 56 1.01 -3.27 0.99
CA PHE A 56 2.19 -2.49 1.33
C PHE A 56 3.02 -2.15 0.07
N ASP A 57 3.19 -3.11 -0.83
CA ASP A 57 3.97 -2.92 -2.06
C ASP A 57 3.41 -1.79 -2.92
N GLY A 58 2.11 -1.81 -3.16
CA GLY A 58 1.45 -0.80 -3.99
C GLY A 58 1.54 0.61 -3.42
N TYR A 59 1.53 0.73 -2.09
CA TYR A 59 1.52 2.04 -1.43
C TYR A 59 2.90 2.56 -1.08
N PHE A 60 3.91 1.72 -0.83
CA PHE A 60 5.20 2.21 -0.32
C PHE A 60 6.38 2.01 -1.26
N LEU A 61 6.48 0.89 -1.99
CA LEU A 61 7.69 0.61 -2.77
C LEU A 61 8.05 1.74 -3.73
N GLY A 62 9.35 2.05 -3.81
CA GLY A 62 9.92 3.08 -4.64
C GLY A 62 10.48 4.26 -3.85
N LYS A 63 10.77 5.34 -4.56
CA LYS A 63 11.43 6.52 -4.02
C LYS A 63 10.42 7.64 -3.78
N TRP A 64 10.58 8.35 -2.68
CA TRP A 64 9.66 9.35 -2.16
C TRP A 64 10.43 10.60 -1.75
N THR A 65 9.85 11.76 -1.96
CA THR A 65 10.35 13.05 -1.47
C THR A 65 9.43 13.58 -0.39
N PHE A 66 9.99 14.33 0.56
CA PHE A 66 9.21 14.99 1.60
C PHE A 66 9.85 16.30 2.04
N GLU A 67 9.01 17.14 2.63
CA GLU A 67 9.38 18.34 3.38
C GLU A 67 8.60 18.35 4.69
N TRP A 68 9.31 18.58 5.78
CA TRP A 68 8.77 18.47 7.12
C TRP A 68 9.24 19.63 8.00
N ASP A 69 8.31 20.51 8.37
CA ASP A 69 8.55 21.54 9.36
C ASP A 69 8.39 20.95 10.75
N VAL A 70 9.46 21.02 11.55
CA VAL A 70 9.54 20.51 12.91
C VAL A 70 9.69 21.65 13.90
N PRO A 71 8.99 21.60 15.06
CA PRO A 71 9.25 22.51 16.18
C PRO A 71 10.54 22.11 16.91
N ASP A 72 11.02 23.01 17.77
CA ASP A 72 12.11 22.71 18.70
C ASP A 72 11.71 21.61 19.67
N SER A 73 12.63 20.67 19.93
CA SER A 73 12.40 19.54 20.81
C SER A 73 13.71 18.85 21.22
N ALA A 74 13.64 17.84 22.08
CA ALA A 74 14.79 17.00 22.38
C ALA A 74 15.35 16.25 21.16
N LEU A 75 14.59 16.12 20.06
CA LEU A 75 15.05 15.47 18.83
C LEU A 75 15.86 16.41 17.92
N GLY A 76 15.94 17.70 18.24
CA GLY A 76 16.73 18.68 17.51
C GLY A 76 16.02 20.05 17.40
N PRO A 77 16.72 21.05 16.84
CA PRO A 77 16.19 22.40 16.70
C PRO A 77 15.05 22.50 15.71
N ALA A 78 14.20 23.54 15.89
CA ALA A 78 13.14 23.87 14.95
C ALA A 78 13.69 24.19 13.55
N GLY A 79 12.91 23.88 12.54
CA GLY A 79 13.19 24.20 11.14
C GLY A 79 12.64 23.17 10.17
N THR A 80 13.06 23.27 8.92
CA THR A 80 12.59 22.38 7.86
C THR A 80 13.57 21.23 7.60
N ILE A 81 13.06 20.00 7.57
CA ILE A 81 13.77 18.80 7.15
C ILE A 81 13.29 18.44 5.75
N THR A 82 14.19 18.39 4.79
CA THR A 82 13.88 17.95 3.41
C THR A 82 14.68 16.72 3.05
N GLY A 83 14.10 15.80 2.29
CA GLY A 83 14.84 14.60 1.93
C GLY A 83 14.08 13.63 1.04
N THR A 84 14.70 12.47 0.89
CA THR A 84 14.16 11.35 0.12
C THR A 84 14.15 10.09 0.96
N THR A 85 13.13 9.26 0.78
CA THR A 85 13.02 7.93 1.37
C THR A 85 12.85 6.90 0.27
N THR A 86 13.65 5.84 0.29
CA THR A 86 13.50 4.70 -0.63
C THR A 86 13.01 3.50 0.15
N TYR A 87 11.86 2.97 -0.28
CA TYR A 87 11.29 1.73 0.27
C TYR A 87 11.61 0.57 -0.66
N THR A 88 12.16 -0.51 -0.07
CA THR A 88 12.47 -1.76 -0.77
C THR A 88 11.88 -2.94 -0.02
N ARG A 89 11.55 -3.99 -0.74
CA ARG A 89 11.05 -5.23 -0.17
C ARG A 89 12.23 -6.12 0.23
N ILE A 90 12.19 -6.70 1.41
CA ILE A 90 13.13 -7.74 1.85
C ILE A 90 12.52 -9.12 1.52
N ASP A 91 11.30 -9.36 1.98
CA ASP A 91 10.53 -10.59 1.73
C ASP A 91 9.01 -10.31 1.79
N ASP A 92 8.18 -11.33 1.96
CA ASP A 92 6.72 -11.19 1.99
C ASP A 92 6.17 -10.46 3.22
N THR A 93 6.99 -10.26 4.24
CA THR A 93 6.62 -9.69 5.53
C THR A 93 7.41 -8.43 5.85
N PHE A 94 8.67 -8.36 5.39
CA PHE A 94 9.60 -7.31 5.79
C PHE A 94 9.98 -6.38 4.64
N TYR A 95 10.12 -5.11 5.02
CA TYR A 95 10.47 -4.00 4.13
C TYR A 95 11.53 -3.13 4.79
N LEU A 96 12.42 -2.58 3.97
CA LEU A 96 13.43 -1.61 4.39
C LEU A 96 13.07 -0.23 3.83
N ALA A 97 13.16 0.80 4.67
CA ALA A 97 13.16 2.19 4.22
C ALA A 97 14.50 2.83 4.60
N THR A 98 15.09 3.53 3.64
CA THR A 98 16.29 4.33 3.86
C THR A 98 16.00 5.78 3.50
N THR A 99 16.16 6.66 4.47
CA THR A 99 15.96 8.10 4.30
C THR A 99 17.30 8.82 4.29
N GLN A 100 17.48 9.70 3.32
CA GLN A 100 18.55 10.68 3.27
C GLN A 100 17.91 12.07 3.28
N ALA A 101 18.27 12.87 4.26
CA ALA A 101 17.66 14.17 4.47
C ALA A 101 18.67 15.21 4.95
N THR A 102 18.28 16.45 4.89
CA THR A 102 18.98 17.59 5.49
C THR A 102 18.00 18.32 6.40
N GLY A 103 18.43 18.55 7.62
CA GLY A 103 17.67 19.31 8.61
C GLY A 103 18.44 20.50 9.14
N PRO A 104 17.86 21.24 10.10
CA PRO A 104 18.49 22.43 10.68
C PRO A 104 19.84 22.17 11.33
N ALA A 105 20.06 20.96 11.86
CA ALA A 105 21.31 20.55 12.47
C ALA A 105 22.26 19.81 11.50
N GLY A 106 21.95 19.74 10.23
CA GLY A 106 22.79 19.11 9.21
C GLY A 106 22.20 17.82 8.61
N PRO A 107 23.04 16.95 8.02
CA PRO A 107 22.62 15.72 7.35
C PRO A 107 21.97 14.72 8.31
N ILE A 108 20.94 14.05 7.83
CA ILE A 108 20.20 13.03 8.57
C ILE A 108 20.10 11.77 7.71
N THR A 109 20.46 10.63 8.28
CA THR A 109 20.20 9.31 7.68
C THR A 109 19.34 8.51 8.62
N ILE A 110 18.21 7.97 8.10
CA ILE A 110 17.33 7.11 8.89
C ILE A 110 17.20 5.76 8.16
N LYS A 111 17.34 4.69 8.91
CA LYS A 111 17.06 3.33 8.45
C LYS A 111 15.87 2.78 9.23
N GLU A 112 14.92 2.23 8.52
CA GLU A 112 13.71 1.69 9.11
C GLU A 112 13.44 0.29 8.54
N THR A 113 13.12 -0.64 9.43
CA THR A 113 12.63 -1.96 9.02
C THR A 113 11.17 -2.06 9.44
N PHE A 114 10.31 -2.36 8.47
CA PHE A 114 8.89 -2.60 8.70
C PHE A 114 8.62 -4.10 8.65
N GLY A 115 7.84 -4.59 9.61
CA GLY A 115 7.21 -5.90 9.55
C GLY A 115 5.70 -5.71 9.46
N TYR A 116 5.07 -6.26 8.42
CA TYR A 116 3.62 -6.19 8.24
C TYR A 116 3.01 -7.60 8.21
N LYS A 117 2.16 -7.89 9.20
CA LYS A 117 1.43 -9.14 9.29
C LYS A 117 -0.03 -8.93 8.83
N LYS A 118 -0.33 -9.40 7.62
CA LYS A 118 -1.64 -9.17 6.95
C LYS A 118 -2.82 -9.73 7.73
N ASP A 119 -2.68 -10.92 8.32
CA ASP A 119 -3.77 -11.66 8.97
C ASP A 119 -4.43 -10.90 10.10
N ASN A 120 -3.64 -10.21 10.90
CA ASN A 120 -4.13 -9.44 12.06
C ASN A 120 -3.99 -7.92 11.89
N LYS A 121 -3.62 -7.47 10.67
CA LYS A 121 -3.40 -6.06 10.33
C LYS A 121 -2.37 -5.38 11.25
N ALA A 122 -1.48 -6.16 11.85
CA ALA A 122 -0.45 -5.64 12.73
C ALA A 122 0.75 -5.17 11.93
N ILE A 123 1.33 -4.05 12.36
CA ILE A 123 2.54 -3.49 11.79
C ILE A 123 3.51 -3.12 12.91
N ALA A 124 4.78 -3.38 12.67
CA ALA A 124 5.87 -2.93 13.53
C ALA A 124 6.90 -2.20 12.68
N ARG A 125 7.56 -1.22 13.28
CA ARG A 125 8.63 -0.46 12.66
C ARG A 125 9.77 -0.28 13.63
N GLN A 126 10.98 -0.68 13.24
CA GLN A 126 12.21 -0.36 13.94
C GLN A 126 12.91 0.77 13.21
N VAL A 127 13.32 1.79 13.94
CA VAL A 127 13.96 3.00 13.40
C VAL A 127 15.32 3.18 14.03
N THR A 128 16.32 3.52 13.21
CA THR A 128 17.64 3.97 13.63
C THR A 128 17.94 5.28 12.93
N ASP A 129 18.28 6.31 13.71
CA ASP A 129 18.52 7.67 13.24
C ASP A 129 19.98 8.06 13.52
N SER A 130 20.63 8.66 12.51
CA SER A 130 22.03 9.11 12.62
C SER A 130 22.28 10.18 13.69
N ARG A 131 21.21 10.80 14.20
CA ARG A 131 21.28 11.74 15.34
C ARG A 131 21.46 11.05 16.69
N GLY A 132 21.59 9.71 16.70
CA GLY A 132 21.98 8.94 17.87
C GLY A 132 20.81 8.34 18.66
N PHE A 133 19.61 8.24 18.08
CA PHE A 133 18.49 7.56 18.73
C PHE A 133 17.91 6.43 17.87
N ALA A 134 17.36 5.45 18.56
CA ALA A 134 16.68 4.33 17.93
C ALA A 134 15.41 3.98 18.73
N PHE A 135 14.38 3.53 18.04
CA PHE A 135 13.13 3.13 18.68
C PHE A 135 12.37 2.11 17.85
N THR A 136 11.45 1.42 18.53
CA THR A 136 10.48 0.54 17.88
C THR A 136 9.09 1.11 18.09
N GLN A 137 8.29 1.03 17.04
CA GLN A 137 6.88 1.35 17.07
C GLN A 137 6.07 0.13 16.68
N VAL A 138 4.94 -0.04 17.32
CA VAL A 138 3.96 -1.06 16.97
C VAL A 138 2.61 -0.40 16.74
N GLY A 139 1.78 -1.06 15.95
CA GLY A 139 0.49 -0.50 15.65
C GLY A 139 -0.35 -1.36 14.72
N THR A 140 -1.36 -0.72 14.15
CA THR A 140 -2.36 -1.38 13.32
C THR A 140 -2.59 -0.64 12.02
N VAL A 141 -3.02 -1.39 11.01
CA VAL A 141 -3.50 -0.87 9.74
C VAL A 141 -5.02 -0.84 9.78
N GLY A 142 -5.60 0.34 9.70
CA GLY A 142 -7.03 0.56 9.50
C GLY A 142 -7.30 1.11 8.11
N GLY A 143 -8.56 1.29 7.75
CA GLY A 143 -8.93 1.85 6.47
C GLY A 143 -10.44 1.97 6.34
N ASP A 144 -10.87 2.43 5.18
CA ASP A 144 -12.26 2.47 4.78
C ASP A 144 -12.47 1.79 3.42
N LEU A 145 -13.72 1.65 3.04
CA LEU A 145 -14.10 1.01 1.76
C LEU A 145 -13.78 1.89 0.54
N GLY A 146 -13.44 3.16 0.76
CA GLY A 146 -12.97 4.07 -0.27
C GLY A 146 -11.52 3.85 -0.70
N GLY A 147 -10.82 2.88 -0.09
CA GLY A 147 -9.41 2.58 -0.39
C GLY A 147 -8.42 3.50 0.32
N TYR A 148 -8.86 4.27 1.31
CA TYR A 148 -7.97 5.03 2.18
C TYR A 148 -7.52 4.15 3.34
N TYR A 149 -6.21 4.15 3.61
CA TYR A 149 -5.66 3.40 4.74
C TYR A 149 -5.03 4.36 5.74
N ASN A 150 -5.14 4.00 7.01
CA ASN A 150 -4.44 4.68 8.09
C ASN A 150 -3.58 3.65 8.82
N ILE A 151 -2.32 4.02 9.06
CA ILE A 151 -1.41 3.23 9.89
C ILE A 151 -1.15 4.02 11.15
N TYR A 152 -1.47 3.43 12.29
CA TYR A 152 -1.28 4.03 13.62
C TYR A 152 -0.09 3.35 14.27
N LEU A 153 0.94 4.13 14.60
CA LEU A 153 2.18 3.65 15.20
C LEU A 153 2.50 4.46 16.45
N GLU A 154 2.87 3.78 17.51
CA GLU A 154 3.30 4.43 18.76
C GLU A 154 4.56 3.77 19.30
N SER A 155 5.52 4.56 19.80
CA SER A 155 6.74 4.08 20.42
C SER A 155 6.55 3.82 21.92
N ALA A 156 7.34 2.90 22.44
CA ALA A 156 7.70 2.94 23.86
C ALA A 156 8.48 4.24 24.16
N PRO A 157 8.60 4.66 25.43
CA PRO A 157 9.47 5.75 25.81
C PRO A 157 10.94 5.48 25.41
N ILE A 158 11.59 6.47 24.84
CA ILE A 158 13.03 6.50 24.53
C ILE A 158 13.68 7.67 25.25
N THR A 159 14.96 7.55 25.58
CA THR A 159 15.71 8.65 26.19
C THR A 159 16.53 9.37 25.14
N VAL A 160 16.30 10.66 24.96
CA VAL A 160 17.05 11.54 24.06
C VAL A 160 17.35 12.84 24.77
N GLY A 161 18.62 13.23 24.84
CA GLY A 161 19.04 14.46 25.52
C GLY A 161 18.62 14.53 26.99
N GLY A 162 18.53 13.39 27.68
CA GLY A 162 18.10 13.31 29.08
C GLY A 162 16.58 13.36 29.29
N LYS A 163 15.77 13.55 28.24
CA LYS A 163 14.31 13.55 28.29
C LYS A 163 13.74 12.20 27.88
N SER A 164 12.60 11.83 28.45
CA SER A 164 11.80 10.68 28.05
C SER A 164 10.86 11.08 26.91
N ILE A 165 11.04 10.51 25.73
CA ILE A 165 10.31 10.87 24.51
C ILE A 165 9.41 9.72 24.08
N ARG A 166 8.16 9.99 23.74
CA ARG A 166 7.27 9.07 23.02
C ARG A 166 6.83 9.70 21.72
N LEU A 167 6.81 8.90 20.66
CA LEU A 167 6.40 9.32 19.32
C LEU A 167 5.15 8.56 18.88
N ARG A 168 4.19 9.29 18.35
CA ARG A 168 3.01 8.74 17.69
C ARG A 168 2.99 9.20 16.25
N HIS A 169 2.84 8.26 15.32
CA HIS A 169 2.71 8.53 13.89
C HIS A 169 1.37 8.01 13.40
N THR A 170 0.67 8.83 12.63
CA THR A 170 -0.50 8.40 11.86
C THR A 170 -0.19 8.63 10.39
N LEU A 171 0.06 7.54 9.66
CA LEU A 171 0.25 7.61 8.22
C LEU A 171 -1.13 7.53 7.57
N ARG A 172 -1.47 8.55 6.79
CA ARG A 172 -2.72 8.62 6.03
C ARG A 172 -2.41 8.39 4.56
N LEU A 173 -2.73 7.18 4.08
CA LEU A 173 -2.43 6.72 2.73
C LEU A 173 -3.62 7.07 1.83
N LEU A 174 -3.51 8.20 1.16
CA LEU A 174 -4.58 8.78 0.34
C LEU A 174 -4.53 8.24 -1.09
N SER A 175 -3.35 7.84 -1.56
CA SER A 175 -3.15 7.24 -2.88
C SER A 175 -1.80 6.52 -2.94
N PRO A 176 -1.55 5.69 -3.96
CA PRO A 176 -0.24 5.07 -4.19
C PRO A 176 0.89 6.06 -4.54
N VAL A 177 0.59 7.34 -4.73
CA VAL A 177 1.57 8.35 -5.13
C VAL A 177 1.76 9.47 -4.12
N ASN A 178 0.92 9.53 -3.07
CA ASN A 178 1.09 10.46 -1.97
C ASN A 178 0.48 9.93 -0.66
N PHE A 179 1.13 10.27 0.43
CA PHE A 179 0.61 10.09 1.78
C PHE A 179 1.13 11.18 2.71
N LYS A 180 0.45 11.37 3.81
CA LYS A 180 0.92 12.27 4.86
C LYS A 180 1.14 11.53 6.16
N VAL A 181 2.06 12.04 6.97
CA VAL A 181 2.40 11.49 8.27
C VAL A 181 2.15 12.54 9.33
N GLU A 182 1.07 12.39 10.09
CA GLU A 182 0.86 13.19 11.29
C GLU A 182 1.77 12.66 12.39
N THR A 183 2.72 13.48 12.83
CA THR A 183 3.64 13.14 13.92
C THR A 183 3.30 13.91 15.16
N ARG A 184 3.24 13.22 16.29
CA ARG A 184 3.05 13.81 17.62
C ARG A 184 4.15 13.34 18.55
N ILE A 185 4.58 14.24 19.43
CA ILE A 185 5.60 14.01 20.44
C ILE A 185 5.04 14.22 21.83
N SER A 186 5.44 13.38 22.77
CA SER A 186 5.25 13.57 24.21
C SER A 186 6.62 13.57 24.87
N GLU A 187 6.92 14.58 25.67
CA GLU A 187 8.16 14.71 26.43
C GLU A 187 7.85 14.54 27.93
N ASP A 188 8.66 13.76 28.64
CA ASP A 188 8.64 13.52 30.08
C ASP A 188 7.24 13.12 30.62
N GLY A 189 6.50 12.33 29.81
CA GLY A 189 5.16 11.87 30.16
C GLY A 189 4.05 12.92 29.99
N GLY A 190 4.36 14.08 29.44
CA GLY A 190 3.38 15.12 29.12
C GLY A 190 2.43 14.72 27.99
N PRO A 191 1.46 15.57 27.66
CA PRO A 191 0.51 15.30 26.58
C PRO A 191 1.21 15.22 25.21
N PHE A 192 0.61 14.50 24.28
CA PHE A 192 1.07 14.50 22.90
C PHE A 192 0.77 15.85 22.23
N THR A 193 1.81 16.52 21.76
CA THR A 193 1.73 17.77 21.00
C THR A 193 2.03 17.52 19.52
N ASN A 194 1.64 18.44 18.66
CA ASN A 194 1.90 18.36 17.23
C ASN A 194 3.42 18.51 16.97
N PHE A 195 3.97 17.59 16.19
CA PHE A 195 5.37 17.59 15.76
C PHE A 195 5.52 17.67 14.23
N GLY A 196 4.47 18.13 13.56
CA GLY A 196 4.42 18.33 12.12
C GLY A 196 3.62 17.25 11.39
N THR A 197 3.25 17.59 10.15
CA THR A 197 2.44 16.73 9.29
C THR A 197 2.96 16.79 7.84
N PRO A 198 4.16 16.25 7.58
CA PRO A 198 4.74 16.27 6.26
C PRO A 198 3.96 15.41 5.26
N TRP A 199 4.10 15.79 3.98
CA TRP A 199 3.64 15.02 2.85
C TRP A 199 4.80 14.29 2.21
N TRP A 200 4.60 13.00 1.93
CA TRP A 200 5.43 12.20 1.04
C TRP A 200 4.81 12.17 -0.35
N ARG A 201 5.65 12.41 -1.37
CA ARG A 201 5.27 12.35 -2.78
C ARG A 201 6.19 11.38 -3.50
N LYS A 202 5.61 10.44 -4.23
CA LYS A 202 6.37 9.44 -4.98
C LYS A 202 7.07 10.10 -6.17
N GLU A 203 8.35 9.81 -6.36
CA GLU A 203 9.06 10.27 -7.55
C GLU A 203 8.53 9.55 -8.79
N SER A 204 8.20 10.33 -9.83
CA SER A 204 7.75 9.78 -11.12
C SER A 204 8.90 9.04 -11.78
N GLY A 205 8.70 7.77 -12.16
CA GLY A 205 9.73 6.97 -12.83
C GLY A 205 10.47 5.95 -11.95
N SER A 206 10.17 5.86 -10.66
CA SER A 206 10.78 4.87 -9.76
C SER A 206 10.16 3.45 -9.83
N ASN A 207 9.42 3.15 -10.89
CA ASN A 207 9.05 1.77 -11.18
C ASN A 207 10.24 1.10 -11.88
N GLU A 208 11.24 0.68 -11.11
CA GLU A 208 12.17 -0.32 -11.61
C GLU A 208 11.38 -1.61 -11.83
N ARG A 209 11.50 -2.10 -13.07
CA ARG A 209 10.88 -3.32 -13.61
C ARG A 209 11.48 -4.56 -12.97
#